data_f8948328235d962f0e0441d63ba3e154
#
_entry.id   f8948328235d962f0e0441d63ba3e154
#
_cell.length_a   1.000
_cell.length_b   1.000
_cell.length_c   1.000
_cell.angle_alpha   90.00
_cell.angle_beta   90.00
_cell.angle_gamma   90.00
#
_symmetry.space_group_name_H-M   'P 1'
#
loop_
_entity.id
_entity.type
_entity.pdbx_description
1 polymer ?
#
loop_
_entity_poly.entity_id
_entity_poly.type
_entity_poly.pdbx_seq_one_letter_code
_entity_poly.pdbx_strand_id
1 'polypeptide(L)'
;MAVMSNGYGEERCESAAPVLSTPGRTEPSVAIEAELWARGLRLVAGVDEVGRGCVAGPVVAAACILPPGIEDIPGVRDSKTLTPRQRERLXEEIRRVALGIGLGAASCREIDQYNIRQASALAMRRALARLGAWDFVLYDGRPLPELDPERTMAVVKGDASCLSIACASIVAKVTRDALMARLARRHPEYGWERNAGYGTAEHLDALLRVGPTPHHRRTFAPVRDLLAAQLPGARP
;
A
#
# COMPACT_ATOMS: atom_id res chain seq x y z
N MET A 1 -62.26 -5.51 8.75
CA MET A 1 -61.21 -4.73 8.10
C MET A 1 -59.88 -5.16 8.68
N ALA A 2 -59.12 -5.96 7.92
CA ALA A 2 -57.83 -6.48 8.34
C ALA A 2 -56.74 -5.64 7.67
N VAL A 3 -55.84 -5.08 8.47
CA VAL A 3 -54.70 -4.31 7.99
C VAL A 3 -53.52 -5.26 7.74
N MET A 4 -53.12 -5.40 6.51
CA MET A 4 -51.92 -6.17 6.15
C MET A 4 -50.68 -5.33 6.40
N SER A 5 -49.79 -5.81 7.26
CA SER A 5 -48.46 -5.22 7.45
C SER A 5 -47.45 -5.84 6.45
N ASN A 6 -46.90 -5.03 5.57
CA ASN A 6 -45.82 -5.42 4.70
C ASN A 6 -44.48 -5.38 5.47
N GLY A 7 -43.95 -6.56 5.74
CA GLY A 7 -42.60 -6.71 6.28
C GLY A 7 -41.58 -6.76 5.13
N TYR A 8 -40.82 -5.70 4.94
CA TYR A 8 -39.63 -5.75 4.11
C TYR A 8 -38.46 -6.30 4.95
N GLY A 9 -38.10 -7.52 4.68
CA GLY A 9 -36.92 -8.12 5.28
C GLY A 9 -35.66 -7.50 4.64
N GLU A 10 -34.88 -6.82 5.44
CA GLU A 10 -33.52 -6.39 5.04
C GLU A 10 -32.60 -7.62 5.00
N GLU A 11 -32.38 -8.14 3.82
CA GLU A 11 -31.29 -9.11 3.61
C GLU A 11 -29.96 -8.40 3.71
N ARG A 12 -29.31 -8.52 4.85
CA ARG A 12 -27.92 -8.10 5.02
C ARG A 12 -27.01 -9.07 4.25
N CYS A 13 -26.53 -8.64 3.10
CA CYS A 13 -25.50 -9.37 2.40
C CYS A 13 -24.15 -9.08 3.11
N GLU A 14 -23.85 -9.87 4.14
CA GLU A 14 -22.55 -9.87 4.82
C GLU A 14 -21.64 -10.92 4.19
N SER A 15 -21.09 -10.63 2.99
CA SER A 15 -19.95 -11.40 2.53
C SER A 15 -18.69 -10.58 2.83
N ALA A 16 -18.29 -10.57 4.08
CA ALA A 16 -16.98 -10.02 4.44
C ALA A 16 -15.90 -10.96 3.89
N ALA A 17 -14.98 -10.43 3.11
CA ALA A 17 -13.82 -11.18 2.63
C ALA A 17 -13.09 -11.84 3.81
N PRO A 18 -12.63 -13.08 3.67
CA PRO A 18 -11.96 -13.78 4.76
C PRO A 18 -10.71 -13.01 5.22
N VAL A 19 -10.56 -12.90 6.54
CA VAL A 19 -9.42 -12.23 7.18
C VAL A 19 -8.61 -13.29 7.92
N LEU A 20 -7.36 -13.47 7.53
CA LEU A 20 -6.44 -14.35 8.25
C LEU A 20 -5.51 -13.54 9.15
N SER A 21 -5.38 -13.98 10.38
CA SER A 21 -4.35 -13.51 11.31
C SER A 21 -3.48 -14.69 11.71
N THR A 22 -2.20 -14.60 11.39
CA THR A 22 -1.22 -15.65 11.78
C THR A 22 -0.60 -15.30 13.13
N PRO A 23 -0.69 -16.17 14.15
CA PRO A 23 -0.07 -15.90 15.45
C PRO A 23 1.45 -16.17 15.44
N GLY A 24 2.21 -15.21 15.90
CA GLY A 24 3.51 -15.43 16.53
C GLY A 24 4.75 -15.80 15.72
N ARG A 25 4.74 -15.67 14.38
CA ARG A 25 5.99 -15.84 13.60
C ARG A 25 6.71 -14.49 13.47
N THR A 26 8.02 -14.53 13.65
CA THR A 26 8.90 -13.36 13.53
C THR A 26 9.38 -13.12 12.09
N GLU A 27 9.15 -14.09 11.19
CA GLU A 27 9.57 -14.01 9.77
C GLU A 27 8.44 -14.44 8.86
N PRO A 28 8.30 -13.81 7.69
CA PRO A 28 7.27 -14.18 6.69
C PRO A 28 7.51 -15.61 6.19
N SER A 29 6.45 -16.31 5.85
CA SER A 29 6.53 -17.67 5.29
C SER A 29 5.56 -17.82 4.12
N VAL A 30 5.68 -18.91 3.39
CA VAL A 30 4.81 -19.23 2.25
C VAL A 30 3.58 -20.08 2.67
N ALA A 31 3.26 -20.15 3.94
CA ALA A 31 2.19 -21.05 4.42
C ALA A 31 0.85 -20.79 3.71
N ILE A 32 0.47 -19.51 3.56
CA ILE A 32 -0.79 -19.12 2.90
C ILE A 32 -0.71 -19.41 1.39
N GLU A 33 0.40 -19.03 0.76
CA GLU A 33 0.63 -19.29 -0.66
C GLU A 33 0.61 -20.81 -0.94
N ALA A 34 1.22 -21.63 -0.09
CA ALA A 34 1.30 -23.08 -0.24
C ALA A 34 -0.09 -23.71 -0.21
N GLU A 35 -0.98 -23.26 0.68
CA GLU A 35 -2.37 -23.72 0.70
C GLU A 35 -3.11 -23.40 -0.62
N LEU A 36 -2.90 -22.20 -1.15
CA LEU A 36 -3.51 -21.78 -2.42
C LEU A 36 -2.91 -22.58 -3.61
N TRP A 37 -1.59 -22.79 -3.62
CA TRP A 37 -0.91 -23.62 -4.64
C TRP A 37 -1.43 -25.06 -4.62
N ALA A 38 -1.66 -25.63 -3.44
CA ALA A 38 -2.21 -26.99 -3.29
C ALA A 38 -3.63 -27.11 -3.87
N ARG A 39 -4.37 -25.98 -3.90
CA ARG A 39 -5.71 -25.90 -4.52
C ARG A 39 -5.65 -25.62 -6.04
N GLY A 40 -4.46 -25.57 -6.63
CA GLY A 40 -4.27 -25.35 -8.06
C GLY A 40 -4.11 -23.89 -8.50
N LEU A 41 -4.15 -22.94 -7.55
CA LEU A 41 -3.96 -21.50 -7.84
C LEU A 41 -2.46 -21.21 -7.91
N ARG A 42 -1.90 -21.23 -9.11
CA ARG A 42 -0.43 -21.20 -9.31
C ARG A 42 0.15 -19.77 -9.25
N LEU A 43 -0.61 -18.79 -9.72
CA LEU A 43 -0.15 -17.39 -9.79
C LEU A 43 -0.77 -16.58 -8.62
N VAL A 44 -0.24 -16.80 -7.42
CA VAL A 44 -0.68 -16.09 -6.21
C VAL A 44 0.14 -14.80 -6.08
N ALA A 45 -0.52 -13.66 -6.14
CA ALA A 45 0.12 -12.35 -6.03
C ALA A 45 0.03 -11.81 -4.60
N GLY A 46 1.16 -11.53 -3.97
CA GLY A 46 1.22 -10.75 -2.73
C GLY A 46 1.25 -9.26 -3.07
N VAL A 47 0.49 -8.43 -2.36
CA VAL A 47 0.36 -6.98 -2.64
C VAL A 47 0.53 -6.18 -1.35
N ASP A 48 1.29 -5.09 -1.44
CA ASP A 48 1.42 -4.13 -0.33
C ASP A 48 1.59 -2.72 -0.89
N GLU A 49 1.26 -1.71 -0.06
CA GLU A 49 1.42 -0.29 -0.42
C GLU A 49 2.24 0.46 0.62
N VAL A 50 2.87 1.53 0.17
CA VAL A 50 3.69 2.43 1.00
C VAL A 50 3.34 3.89 0.74
N GLY A 51 3.48 4.70 1.78
CA GLY A 51 3.29 6.15 1.67
C GLY A 51 1.89 6.62 2.03
N ARG A 52 1.08 5.84 2.75
CA ARG A 52 -0.28 6.25 3.15
C ARG A 52 -0.29 7.47 4.06
N GLY A 53 0.56 7.48 5.09
CA GLY A 53 0.59 8.53 6.10
C GLY A 53 1.45 9.75 5.75
N CYS A 54 2.01 9.81 4.56
CA CYS A 54 2.87 10.93 4.14
C CYS A 54 2.04 12.17 3.77
N VAL A 55 2.57 13.36 4.05
CA VAL A 55 1.93 14.63 3.67
C VAL A 55 2.31 15.06 2.25
N ALA A 56 3.33 14.38 1.66
CA ALA A 56 3.76 14.63 0.28
C ALA A 56 4.08 13.31 -0.45
N GLY A 57 3.96 13.34 -1.77
CA GLY A 57 4.26 12.22 -2.65
C GLY A 57 3.10 11.24 -2.82
N PRO A 58 3.20 10.38 -3.84
CA PRO A 58 2.15 9.40 -4.14
C PRO A 58 2.08 8.28 -3.10
N VAL A 59 0.98 7.54 -3.09
CA VAL A 59 0.95 6.18 -2.54
C VAL A 59 1.40 5.24 -3.64
N VAL A 60 2.29 4.31 -3.32
CA VAL A 60 2.86 3.33 -4.28
C VAL A 60 2.54 1.93 -3.77
N ALA A 61 2.08 1.07 -4.66
CA ALA A 61 1.85 -0.35 -4.37
C ALA A 61 2.72 -1.21 -5.28
N ALA A 62 3.09 -2.37 -4.78
CA ALA A 62 3.71 -3.41 -5.59
C ALA A 62 2.90 -4.70 -5.46
N ALA A 63 2.94 -5.51 -6.51
CA ALA A 63 2.40 -6.85 -6.54
C ALA A 63 3.53 -7.80 -6.93
N CYS A 64 3.66 -8.93 -6.25
CA CYS A 64 4.76 -9.88 -6.46
C CYS A 64 4.21 -11.30 -6.51
N ILE A 65 4.52 -12.05 -7.58
CA ILE A 65 4.19 -13.48 -7.71
C ILE A 65 5.46 -14.29 -7.53
N LEU A 66 5.46 -15.18 -6.56
CA LEU A 66 6.57 -16.11 -6.30
C LEU A 66 6.31 -17.46 -6.96
N PRO A 67 7.37 -18.19 -7.38
CA PRO A 67 7.18 -19.51 -7.97
C PRO A 67 6.64 -20.51 -6.93
N PRO A 68 5.65 -21.33 -7.31
CA PRO A 68 5.19 -22.40 -6.43
C PRO A 68 6.35 -23.32 -6.02
N GLY A 69 6.38 -23.66 -4.75
CA GLY A 69 7.43 -24.52 -4.19
C GLY A 69 8.64 -23.77 -3.65
N ILE A 70 8.69 -22.46 -3.79
CA ILE A 70 9.71 -21.69 -3.07
C ILE A 70 9.48 -21.85 -1.55
N GLU A 71 10.54 -21.95 -0.80
CA GLU A 71 10.44 -22.06 0.69
C GLU A 71 10.70 -20.73 1.38
N ASP A 72 11.70 -19.98 0.90
CA ASP A 72 12.14 -18.73 1.52
C ASP A 72 12.94 -17.87 0.53
N ILE A 73 13.14 -16.62 0.87
CA ILE A 73 14.14 -15.70 0.29
C ILE A 73 14.92 -15.13 1.46
N PRO A 74 16.16 -15.58 1.65
CA PRO A 74 16.91 -15.24 2.88
C PRO A 74 17.02 -13.76 3.16
N GLY A 75 16.55 -13.35 4.35
CA GLY A 75 16.60 -11.97 4.82
C GLY A 75 15.37 -11.16 4.53
N VAL A 76 14.41 -11.68 3.78
CA VAL A 76 13.12 -10.99 3.57
C VAL A 76 12.35 -10.99 4.88
N ARG A 77 11.95 -9.81 5.31
CA ARG A 77 11.15 -9.56 6.52
C ARG A 77 10.50 -8.18 6.39
N ASP A 78 9.74 -7.76 7.39
CA ASP A 78 9.08 -6.44 7.41
C ASP A 78 10.07 -5.35 6.94
N SER A 79 9.72 -4.68 5.85
CA SER A 79 10.55 -3.67 5.18
C SER A 79 10.95 -2.51 6.10
N LYS A 80 10.18 -2.26 7.17
CA LYS A 80 10.43 -1.19 8.14
C LYS A 80 11.60 -1.54 9.08
N THR A 81 11.90 -2.83 9.25
CA THR A 81 13.02 -3.31 10.08
C THR A 81 14.35 -3.37 9.33
N LEU A 82 14.31 -3.17 8.01
CA LEU A 82 15.48 -3.24 7.14
C LEU A 82 16.09 -1.86 6.91
N THR A 83 17.42 -1.80 6.82
CA THR A 83 18.10 -0.59 6.37
C THR A 83 17.86 -0.35 4.87
N PRO A 84 18.02 0.89 4.36
CA PRO A 84 17.89 1.15 2.92
C PRO A 84 18.75 0.23 2.06
N ARG A 85 20.02 0.02 2.43
CA ARG A 85 20.96 -0.85 1.70
C ARG A 85 20.49 -2.32 1.68
N GLN A 86 19.94 -2.81 2.80
CA GLN A 86 19.37 -4.16 2.85
C GLN A 86 18.15 -4.28 1.93
N ARG A 87 17.26 -3.28 1.93
CA ARG A 87 16.10 -3.27 1.04
C ARG A 87 16.49 -3.27 -0.43
N GLU A 88 17.49 -2.48 -0.81
CA GLU A 88 18.00 -2.43 -2.19
C GLU A 88 18.55 -3.79 -2.63
N ARG A 89 19.38 -4.42 -1.79
CA ARG A 89 19.89 -5.78 -2.04
C ARG A 89 18.74 -6.76 -2.21
N LEU A 90 17.82 -6.76 -1.31
CA LEU A 90 16.65 -7.64 -1.40
C LEU A 90 15.76 -7.35 -2.63
N UNK A 91 15.58 -6.16 -3.28
CA UNK A 91 14.94 -5.89 -4.24
C UNK A 91 15.38 -6.53 -5.28
N GLU A 92 16.82 -6.61 -5.42
CA GLU A 92 17.44 -7.33 -6.53
C GLU A 92 17.23 -8.85 -6.43
N GLU A 93 17.33 -9.41 -5.25
CA GLU A 93 17.04 -10.85 -5.03
C GLU A 93 15.60 -11.19 -5.42
N ILE A 94 14.64 -10.40 -4.97
CA ILE A 94 13.21 -10.59 -5.29
C ILE A 94 13.01 -10.57 -6.82
N ARG A 95 13.66 -9.63 -7.52
CA ARG A 95 13.56 -9.53 -8.99
C ARG A 95 14.09 -10.76 -9.73
N ARG A 96 15.08 -11.44 -9.17
CA ARG A 96 15.64 -12.65 -9.79
C ARG A 96 14.72 -13.86 -9.59
N VAL A 97 14.00 -13.91 -8.48
CA VAL A 97 13.23 -15.07 -8.06
C VAL A 97 11.76 -14.97 -8.51
N ALA A 98 11.17 -13.77 -8.48
CA ALA A 98 9.75 -13.57 -8.75
C ALA A 98 9.38 -13.91 -10.19
N LEU A 99 8.26 -14.58 -10.37
CA LEU A 99 7.65 -14.83 -11.69
C LEU A 99 7.12 -13.53 -12.32
N GLY A 100 6.73 -12.58 -11.49
CA GLY A 100 6.24 -11.28 -11.95
C GLY A 100 6.24 -10.25 -10.84
N ILE A 101 6.52 -9.00 -11.22
CA ILE A 101 6.43 -7.85 -10.32
C ILE A 101 5.67 -6.74 -11.06
N GLY A 102 4.60 -6.26 -10.44
CA GLY A 102 3.83 -5.14 -10.94
C GLY A 102 3.95 -3.94 -9.99
N LEU A 103 4.01 -2.74 -10.55
CA LEU A 103 4.08 -1.49 -9.78
C LEU A 103 2.91 -0.59 -10.14
N GLY A 104 2.27 -0.02 -9.13
CA GLY A 104 1.19 0.93 -9.32
C GLY A 104 1.32 2.10 -8.35
N ALA A 105 0.79 3.23 -8.73
CA ALA A 105 0.81 4.41 -7.88
C ALA A 105 -0.47 5.22 -8.05
N ALA A 106 -0.84 5.97 -7.00
CA ALA A 106 -1.85 7.02 -7.09
C ALA A 106 -1.20 8.35 -6.64
N SER A 107 -1.37 9.36 -7.46
CA SER A 107 -0.80 10.69 -7.28
C SER A 107 -1.43 11.44 -6.11
N CYS A 108 -0.80 12.54 -5.69
CA CYS A 108 -1.35 13.44 -4.67
C CYS A 108 -2.75 13.96 -5.07
N ARG A 109 -2.93 14.29 -6.35
CA ARG A 109 -4.23 14.74 -6.87
C ARG A 109 -5.32 13.65 -6.73
N GLU A 110 -4.97 12.39 -7.03
CA GLU A 110 -5.91 11.26 -6.88
C GLU A 110 -6.18 10.98 -5.39
N ILE A 111 -5.18 11.12 -4.52
CA ILE A 111 -5.38 10.99 -3.06
C ILE A 111 -6.36 12.08 -2.58
N ASP A 112 -6.18 13.31 -3.03
CA ASP A 112 -7.07 14.43 -2.66
C ASP A 112 -8.49 14.24 -3.21
N GLN A 113 -8.62 13.63 -4.38
CA GLN A 113 -9.91 13.39 -5.04
C GLN A 113 -10.68 12.22 -4.42
N TYR A 114 -10.00 11.11 -4.12
CA TYR A 114 -10.65 9.84 -3.76
C TYR A 114 -10.50 9.47 -2.27
N ASN A 115 -9.69 10.16 -1.52
CA ASN A 115 -9.14 9.83 -0.19
C ASN A 115 -8.07 8.72 -0.24
N ILE A 116 -7.31 8.59 0.85
CA ILE A 116 -6.14 7.69 0.88
C ILE A 116 -6.52 6.22 0.79
N ARG A 117 -7.68 5.79 1.32
CA ARG A 117 -8.11 4.40 1.26
C ARG A 117 -8.37 3.98 -0.20
N GLN A 118 -9.18 4.76 -0.92
CA GLN A 118 -9.50 4.49 -2.32
C GLN A 118 -8.28 4.64 -3.23
N ALA A 119 -7.42 5.62 -2.94
CA ALA A 119 -6.17 5.81 -3.69
C ALA A 119 -5.18 4.64 -3.48
N SER A 120 -5.15 4.05 -2.27
CA SER A 120 -4.36 2.82 -2.02
C SER A 120 -4.90 1.66 -2.86
N ALA A 121 -6.21 1.43 -2.85
CA ALA A 121 -6.85 0.40 -3.66
C ALA A 121 -6.58 0.62 -5.16
N LEU A 122 -6.63 1.87 -5.63
CA LEU A 122 -6.31 2.22 -7.02
C LEU A 122 -4.85 1.88 -7.37
N ALA A 123 -3.91 2.19 -6.46
CA ALA A 123 -2.49 1.85 -6.65
C ALA A 123 -2.30 0.33 -6.72
N MET A 124 -2.97 -0.44 -5.83
CA MET A 124 -2.94 -1.92 -5.84
C MET A 124 -3.50 -2.48 -7.15
N ARG A 125 -4.66 -2.00 -7.60
CA ARG A 125 -5.27 -2.42 -8.88
C ARG A 125 -4.33 -2.14 -10.06
N ARG A 126 -3.64 -1.00 -10.06
CA ARG A 126 -2.64 -0.65 -11.09
C ARG A 126 -1.42 -1.59 -11.04
N ALA A 127 -0.98 -1.97 -9.84
CA ALA A 127 0.11 -2.94 -9.68
C ALA A 127 -0.30 -4.32 -10.24
N LEU A 128 -1.50 -4.79 -9.90
CA LEU A 128 -2.05 -6.06 -10.40
C LEU A 128 -2.21 -6.04 -11.92
N ALA A 129 -2.68 -4.95 -12.49
CA ALA A 129 -2.82 -4.80 -13.95
C ALA A 129 -1.46 -4.90 -14.69
N ARG A 130 -0.36 -4.57 -14.02
CA ARG A 130 0.99 -4.67 -14.59
C ARG A 130 1.58 -6.07 -14.51
N LEU A 131 1.03 -6.94 -13.68
CA LEU A 131 1.43 -8.36 -13.64
C LEU A 131 0.94 -9.14 -14.88
N GLY A 132 -0.17 -8.72 -15.45
CA GLY A 132 -0.85 -9.46 -16.51
C GLY A 132 -1.77 -10.52 -15.93
N ALA A 133 -1.32 -11.77 -15.81
CA ALA A 133 -2.14 -12.87 -15.29
C ALA A 133 -1.86 -13.14 -13.80
N TRP A 134 -2.92 -13.43 -13.06
CA TRP A 134 -2.85 -13.92 -11.67
C TRP A 134 -4.14 -14.68 -11.35
N ASP A 135 -4.02 -15.67 -10.46
CA ASP A 135 -5.15 -16.51 -10.03
C ASP A 135 -5.82 -15.97 -8.78
N PHE A 136 -5.01 -15.54 -7.80
CA PHE A 136 -5.49 -15.08 -6.49
C PHE A 136 -4.56 -13.99 -5.94
N VAL A 137 -5.10 -13.12 -5.09
CA VAL A 137 -4.36 -11.99 -4.49
C VAL A 137 -4.41 -12.06 -2.98
N LEU A 138 -3.24 -12.00 -2.35
CA LEU A 138 -3.05 -11.77 -0.92
C LEU A 138 -2.60 -10.32 -0.74
N TYR A 139 -3.24 -9.54 0.12
CA TYR A 139 -2.80 -8.15 0.31
C TYR A 139 -2.74 -7.78 1.79
N ASP A 140 -1.81 -6.88 2.14
CA ASP A 140 -1.67 -6.44 3.53
C ASP A 140 -2.86 -5.61 3.97
N GLY A 141 -3.32 -5.85 5.21
CA GLY A 141 -4.27 -4.99 5.89
C GLY A 141 -5.65 -5.57 6.09
N ARG A 142 -6.65 -4.69 6.04
CA ARG A 142 -8.07 -5.03 6.25
C ARG A 142 -8.80 -5.10 4.90
N PRO A 143 -9.94 -5.80 4.82
CA PRO A 143 -10.71 -5.90 3.59
C PRO A 143 -10.99 -4.55 2.93
N LEU A 144 -10.76 -4.51 1.62
CA LEU A 144 -10.98 -3.34 0.77
C LEU A 144 -12.15 -3.63 -0.18
N PRO A 145 -13.28 -2.92 -0.07
CA PRO A 145 -14.44 -3.15 -0.97
C PRO A 145 -14.14 -2.95 -2.45
N GLU A 146 -13.04 -2.26 -2.75
CA GLU A 146 -12.61 -1.99 -4.12
C GLU A 146 -11.89 -3.17 -4.79
N LEU A 147 -11.62 -4.25 -4.04
CA LEU A 147 -11.01 -5.49 -4.54
C LEU A 147 -12.04 -6.61 -4.53
N ASP A 148 -11.97 -7.49 -5.53
CA ASP A 148 -12.90 -8.61 -5.71
C ASP A 148 -12.76 -9.61 -4.55
N PRO A 149 -13.75 -9.79 -3.67
CA PRO A 149 -13.62 -10.69 -2.52
C PRO A 149 -13.55 -12.17 -2.89
N GLU A 150 -13.96 -12.57 -4.10
CA GLU A 150 -13.87 -13.97 -4.55
C GLU A 150 -12.44 -14.34 -4.97
N ARG A 151 -11.64 -13.35 -5.35
CA ARG A 151 -10.29 -13.55 -5.86
C ARG A 151 -9.22 -12.86 -5.01
N THR A 152 -9.59 -12.28 -3.87
CA THR A 152 -8.62 -11.58 -3.01
C THR A 152 -8.86 -11.90 -1.53
N MET A 153 -7.80 -11.86 -0.75
CA MET A 153 -7.84 -12.08 0.70
C MET A 153 -6.95 -11.08 1.42
N ALA A 154 -7.53 -10.42 2.41
CA ALA A 154 -6.79 -9.52 3.31
C ALA A 154 -6.03 -10.32 4.36
N VAL A 155 -4.76 -10.03 4.54
CA VAL A 155 -3.91 -10.66 5.56
C VAL A 155 -3.45 -9.55 6.51
N VAL A 156 -3.91 -9.60 7.75
CA VAL A 156 -3.54 -8.60 8.76
C VAL A 156 -2.06 -8.79 9.14
N LYS A 157 -1.26 -7.74 9.00
CA LYS A 157 0.21 -7.77 9.13
C LYS A 157 0.83 -8.78 8.14
N GLY A 158 0.31 -8.78 6.93
CA GLY A 158 0.78 -9.66 5.86
C GLY A 158 2.25 -9.44 5.52
N ASP A 159 2.71 -8.20 5.61
CA ASP A 159 4.12 -7.81 5.40
C ASP A 159 5.08 -8.52 6.40
N ALA A 160 4.57 -8.95 7.54
CA ALA A 160 5.35 -9.68 8.55
C ALA A 160 5.11 -11.21 8.53
N SER A 161 4.08 -11.71 7.83
CA SER A 161 3.66 -13.11 7.94
C SER A 161 3.61 -13.87 6.62
N CYS A 162 3.44 -13.19 5.49
CA CYS A 162 3.25 -13.77 4.16
C CYS A 162 4.40 -13.36 3.24
N LEU A 163 5.13 -14.32 2.67
CA LEU A 163 6.37 -14.03 1.94
C LEU A 163 6.15 -13.18 0.70
N SER A 164 5.10 -13.45 -0.07
CA SER A 164 4.80 -12.66 -1.29
C SER A 164 4.42 -11.22 -0.96
N ILE A 165 3.70 -10.99 0.16
CA ILE A 165 3.36 -9.63 0.64
C ILE A 165 4.62 -8.91 1.14
N ALA A 166 5.48 -9.61 1.90
CA ALA A 166 6.75 -9.04 2.38
C ALA A 166 7.65 -8.61 1.21
N CYS A 167 7.71 -9.43 0.15
CA CYS A 167 8.43 -9.09 -1.08
C CYS A 167 7.83 -7.83 -1.74
N ALA A 168 6.51 -7.77 -1.86
CA ALA A 168 5.81 -6.60 -2.40
C ALA A 168 6.10 -5.35 -1.57
N SER A 169 6.09 -5.47 -0.23
CA SER A 169 6.41 -4.37 0.70
C SER A 169 7.79 -3.78 0.41
N ILE A 170 8.81 -4.64 0.29
CA ILE A 170 10.19 -4.22 0.00
C ILE A 170 10.25 -3.50 -1.36
N VAL A 171 9.64 -4.09 -2.40
CA VAL A 171 9.63 -3.52 -3.76
C VAL A 171 8.95 -2.16 -3.78
N ALA A 172 7.78 -2.04 -3.14
CA ALA A 172 7.04 -0.77 -3.05
C ALA A 172 7.87 0.29 -2.32
N LYS A 173 8.50 -0.10 -1.18
CA LYS A 173 9.30 0.81 -0.36
C LYS A 173 10.51 1.34 -1.11
N VAL A 174 11.29 0.47 -1.75
CA VAL A 174 12.49 0.88 -2.55
C VAL A 174 12.05 1.81 -3.68
N THR A 175 10.98 1.45 -4.40
CA THR A 175 10.48 2.24 -5.52
C THR A 175 10.05 3.64 -5.08
N ARG A 176 9.28 3.72 -3.97
CA ARG A 176 8.79 5.01 -3.49
C ARG A 176 9.91 5.87 -2.93
N ASP A 177 10.84 5.30 -2.18
CA ASP A 177 11.97 6.04 -1.61
C ASP A 177 12.83 6.64 -2.73
N ALA A 178 13.11 5.88 -3.79
CA ALA A 178 13.84 6.38 -4.97
C ALA A 178 13.08 7.52 -5.67
N LEU A 179 11.76 7.44 -5.75
CA LEU A 179 10.93 8.49 -6.33
C LEU A 179 10.98 9.76 -5.47
N MET A 180 10.88 9.63 -4.15
CA MET A 180 10.95 10.79 -3.23
C MET A 180 12.34 11.44 -3.26
N ALA A 181 13.41 10.65 -3.36
CA ALA A 181 14.78 11.18 -3.52
C ALA A 181 14.94 11.97 -4.83
N ARG A 182 14.30 11.52 -5.93
CA ARG A 182 14.30 12.29 -7.19
C ARG A 182 13.52 13.60 -7.05
N LEU A 183 12.39 13.60 -6.36
CA LEU A 183 11.61 14.82 -6.10
C LEU A 183 12.37 15.79 -5.20
N ALA A 184 13.12 15.28 -4.22
CA ALA A 184 13.93 16.10 -3.31
C ALA A 184 14.95 16.96 -4.06
N ARG A 185 15.50 16.47 -5.19
CA ARG A 185 16.45 17.27 -6.01
C ARG A 185 15.80 18.52 -6.60
N ARG A 186 14.48 18.50 -6.83
CA ARG A 186 13.72 19.66 -7.34
C ARG A 186 13.15 20.53 -6.22
N HIS A 187 13.06 19.98 -5.03
CA HIS A 187 12.44 20.60 -3.86
C HIS A 187 13.28 20.31 -2.61
N PRO A 188 14.55 20.77 -2.59
CA PRO A 188 15.50 20.42 -1.51
C PRO A 188 15.08 20.94 -0.14
N GLU A 189 14.23 21.98 -0.11
CA GLU A 189 13.78 22.64 1.11
C GLU A 189 12.97 21.73 2.06
N TYR A 190 12.34 20.64 1.53
CA TYR A 190 11.46 19.77 2.34
C TYR A 190 12.15 18.53 2.92
N GLY A 191 13.40 18.27 2.57
CA GLY A 191 14.17 17.13 3.10
C GLY A 191 13.60 15.75 2.70
N TRP A 192 12.94 15.64 1.53
CA TRP A 192 12.26 14.41 1.11
C TRP A 192 13.19 13.22 0.89
N GLU A 193 14.49 13.46 0.68
CA GLU A 193 15.49 12.38 0.60
C GLU A 193 15.69 11.66 1.94
N ARG A 194 15.39 12.34 3.06
CA ARG A 194 15.50 11.79 4.41
C ARG A 194 14.16 11.33 4.95
N ASN A 195 13.15 12.18 4.82
CA ASN A 195 11.84 11.93 5.43
C ASN A 195 10.84 11.24 4.50
N ALA A 196 11.18 11.00 3.22
CA ALA A 196 10.32 10.34 2.24
C ALA A 196 8.88 10.92 2.19
N GLY A 197 8.74 12.23 2.48
CA GLY A 197 7.44 12.91 2.45
C GLY A 197 6.60 12.78 3.73
N TYR A 198 7.12 12.15 4.78
CA TYR A 198 6.45 12.16 6.09
C TYR A 198 6.51 13.54 6.71
N GLY A 199 5.52 13.87 7.54
CA GLY A 199 5.42 15.16 8.23
C GLY A 199 6.35 15.27 9.44
N THR A 200 7.66 15.16 9.20
CA THR A 200 8.67 15.43 10.23
C THR A 200 8.70 16.91 10.56
N ALA A 201 9.27 17.28 11.71
CA ALA A 201 9.41 18.69 12.11
C ALA A 201 10.08 19.52 11.00
N GLU A 202 11.16 19.01 10.40
CA GLU A 202 11.86 19.63 9.28
C GLU A 202 10.92 19.90 8.09
N HIS A 203 10.11 18.90 7.71
CA HIS A 203 9.19 18.99 6.57
C HIS A 203 8.07 20.02 6.86
N LEU A 204 7.51 19.98 8.08
CA LEU A 204 6.45 20.91 8.48
C LEU A 204 6.97 22.35 8.59
N ASP A 205 8.17 22.57 9.10
CA ASP A 205 8.81 23.87 9.12
C ASP A 205 9.03 24.42 7.70
N ALA A 206 9.54 23.60 6.79
CA ALA A 206 9.70 23.97 5.39
C ALA A 206 8.33 24.33 4.76
N LEU A 207 7.30 23.54 5.06
CA LEU A 207 5.95 23.77 4.55
C LEU A 207 5.40 25.13 5.00
N LEU A 208 5.66 25.52 6.25
CA LEU A 208 5.25 26.84 6.78
C LEU A 208 6.04 27.98 6.12
N ARG A 209 7.33 27.78 5.88
CA ARG A 209 8.24 28.81 5.37
C ARG A 209 8.09 29.05 3.87
N VAL A 210 7.98 27.98 3.06
CA VAL A 210 7.97 28.10 1.60
C VAL A 210 6.65 27.69 0.93
N GLY A 211 5.70 27.19 1.72
CA GLY A 211 4.39 26.80 1.21
C GLY A 211 4.35 25.40 0.61
N PRO A 212 3.19 24.94 0.15
CA PRO A 212 3.06 23.62 -0.46
C PRO A 212 3.31 23.62 -1.97
N THR A 213 3.89 22.54 -2.47
CA THR A 213 4.05 22.25 -3.90
C THR A 213 2.88 21.40 -4.43
N PRO A 214 2.79 21.15 -5.75
CA PRO A 214 1.82 20.18 -6.30
C PRO A 214 2.03 18.73 -5.83
N HIS A 215 3.14 18.44 -5.17
CA HIS A 215 3.44 17.12 -4.62
C HIS A 215 2.96 16.95 -3.18
N HIS A 216 2.37 17.98 -2.57
CA HIS A 216 1.74 17.89 -1.25
C HIS A 216 0.27 17.49 -1.37
N ARG A 217 -0.23 16.78 -0.37
CA ARG A 217 -1.63 16.32 -0.30
C ARG A 217 -2.48 17.39 0.38
N ARG A 218 -3.27 18.08 -0.41
CA ARG A 218 -4.03 19.28 0.04
C ARG A 218 -5.11 18.95 1.07
N THR A 219 -5.60 17.71 1.09
CA THR A 219 -6.61 17.25 2.04
C THR A 219 -6.03 16.76 3.37
N PHE A 220 -4.72 16.55 3.46
CA PHE A 220 -4.07 16.11 4.70
C PHE A 220 -3.90 17.30 5.66
N ALA A 221 -4.13 17.05 6.94
CA ALA A 221 -4.26 18.10 7.98
C ALA A 221 -3.19 19.21 7.93
N PRO A 222 -1.88 18.92 7.91
CA PRO A 222 -0.91 20.04 7.92
C PRO A 222 -1.01 20.94 6.68
N VAL A 223 -1.23 20.36 5.50
CA VAL A 223 -1.32 21.10 4.23
C VAL A 223 -2.66 21.82 4.12
N ARG A 224 -3.75 21.11 4.44
CA ARG A 224 -5.11 21.67 4.42
C ARG A 224 -5.22 22.89 5.32
N ASP A 225 -4.72 22.77 6.55
CA ASP A 225 -4.84 23.81 7.56
C ASP A 225 -4.02 25.05 7.17
N LEU A 226 -2.82 24.86 6.60
CA LEU A 226 -2.02 25.95 6.07
C LEU A 226 -2.74 26.68 4.91
N LEU A 227 -3.32 25.93 3.99
CA LEU A 227 -4.05 26.51 2.85
C LEU A 227 -5.31 27.25 3.31
N ALA A 228 -6.01 26.72 4.32
CA ALA A 228 -7.18 27.38 4.90
C ALA A 228 -6.81 28.73 5.55
N ALA A 229 -5.68 28.76 6.26
CA ALA A 229 -5.20 29.99 6.91
C ALA A 229 -4.79 31.10 5.91
N GLN A 230 -4.49 30.73 4.66
CA GLN A 230 -4.10 31.67 3.60
C GLN A 230 -5.31 32.26 2.84
N LEU A 231 -6.52 31.79 3.09
CA LEU A 231 -7.72 32.29 2.43
C LEU A 231 -8.10 33.68 2.99
N PRO A 232 -8.45 34.65 2.10
CA PRO A 232 -8.92 35.96 2.58
C PRO A 232 -10.17 35.80 3.47
N GLY A 233 -10.12 36.34 4.67
CA GLY A 233 -11.23 36.30 5.63
C GLY A 233 -11.15 35.18 6.67
N ALA A 234 -10.12 34.33 6.65
CA ALA A 234 -9.87 33.39 7.75
C ALA A 234 -9.45 34.21 9.00
N ARG A 235 -10.34 34.28 9.99
CA ARG A 235 -9.99 34.82 11.28
C ARG A 235 -9.34 33.75 12.15
N PRO A 236 -8.36 34.11 13.01
CA PRO A 236 -7.75 33.16 13.93
C PRO A 236 -8.73 32.60 14.95
#